data_efbdeb76c4696d55b14cc3750ea331a0
#
_entry.id   efbdeb76c4696d55b14cc3750ea331a0
#
_cell.length_a   1.000
_cell.length_b   1.000
_cell.length_c   1.000
_cell.angle_alpha   90.00
_cell.angle_beta   90.00
_cell.angle_gamma   90.00
#
_symmetry.space_group_name_H-M   'P 1'
#
loop_
_entity.id
_entity.type
_entity.pdbx_description
1 polymer ?
#
loop_
_entity_poly.entity_id
_entity_poly.type
_entity_poly.pdbx_seq_one_letter_code
_entity_poly.pdbx_strand_id
1 'polypeptide(L)'
;MLVIPQMIDDSVPLGPDDSCNVEVQRFGECKVPDFEIPYHVDIMESFNGIDLDAAGRVSGSGFYYLLGDIARLHEAVLAYGRDFMIGKGFTYCIPPFMIHGNVVDDHRGSEPAVYIPAKPDKCHP
;
A
#
# COMPACT_ATOMS: atom_id res chain seq x y z
N MET A 1 15.95 -3.58 22.69
CA MET A 1 15.36 -2.32 22.21
C MET A 1 14.23 -2.53 21.19
N LEU A 2 14.01 -3.72 20.73
CA LEU A 2 13.04 -4.08 19.66
C LEU A 2 11.58 -4.21 20.11
N VAL A 3 11.31 -4.05 21.40
CA VAL A 3 9.99 -4.23 22.01
C VAL A 3 9.53 -2.94 22.70
N ILE A 4 9.98 -1.79 22.21
CA ILE A 4 9.49 -0.52 22.72
C ILE A 4 8.12 -0.28 22.06
N PRO A 5 7.02 -0.23 22.84
CA PRO A 5 5.72 0.09 22.29
C PRO A 5 5.75 1.48 21.67
N GLN A 6 4.98 1.70 20.62
CA GLN A 6 4.84 3.02 20.04
C GLN A 6 4.32 3.99 21.10
N MET A 7 4.99 5.13 21.26
CA MET A 7 4.49 6.20 22.09
C MET A 7 3.36 6.90 21.32
N ILE A 8 2.17 6.84 21.89
CA ILE A 8 1.00 7.54 21.36
C ILE A 8 1.02 8.94 21.97
N ASP A 9 0.82 9.97 21.14
CA ASP A 9 0.71 11.35 21.61
C ASP A 9 -0.53 11.50 22.50
N ASP A 10 -0.41 12.29 23.57
CA ASP A 10 -1.48 12.49 24.55
C ASP A 10 -2.76 13.12 23.95
N SER A 11 -2.64 13.78 22.80
CA SER A 11 -3.77 14.36 22.05
C SER A 11 -4.61 13.33 21.31
N VAL A 12 -4.10 12.10 21.14
CA VAL A 12 -4.81 11.03 20.41
C VAL A 12 -5.89 10.42 21.28
N PRO A 13 -7.16 10.43 20.87
CA PRO A 13 -8.24 9.80 21.65
C PRO A 13 -8.02 8.30 21.74
N LEU A 14 -8.21 7.75 22.92
CA LEU A 14 -8.16 6.31 23.19
C LEU A 14 -9.55 5.71 23.00
N GLY A 15 -9.65 4.62 22.24
CA GLY A 15 -10.90 3.91 22.03
C GLY A 15 -10.69 2.51 21.45
N PRO A 16 -11.74 1.66 21.50
CA PRO A 16 -11.67 0.28 21.03
C PRO A 16 -11.62 0.18 19.50
N ASP A 17 -12.11 1.18 18.76
CA ASP A 17 -12.21 1.18 17.30
C ASP A 17 -12.32 2.60 16.75
N ASP A 18 -12.51 2.71 15.43
CA ASP A 18 -12.58 3.96 14.67
C ASP A 18 -13.81 4.83 14.98
N SER A 19 -14.83 4.29 15.66
CA SER A 19 -15.98 5.08 16.12
C SER A 19 -15.60 6.12 17.19
N CYS A 20 -14.43 5.91 17.82
CA CYS A 20 -13.87 6.83 18.81
C CYS A 20 -13.02 7.95 18.20
N ASN A 21 -12.83 7.97 16.88
CA ASN A 21 -12.09 9.03 16.21
C ASN A 21 -12.80 10.38 16.35
N VAL A 22 -12.01 11.41 16.63
CA VAL A 22 -12.50 12.79 16.77
C VAL A 22 -12.05 13.59 15.56
N GLU A 23 -13.00 14.23 14.86
CA GLU A 23 -12.67 15.14 13.77
C GLU A 23 -11.94 16.36 14.34
N VAL A 24 -10.69 16.55 13.97
CA VAL A 24 -9.86 17.67 14.45
C VAL A 24 -9.88 18.87 13.51
N GLN A 25 -10.13 18.66 12.23
CA GLN A 25 -10.17 19.72 11.23
C GLN A 25 -10.94 19.32 9.99
N ARG A 26 -11.67 20.27 9.40
CA ARG A 26 -12.38 20.08 8.13
C ARG A 26 -11.96 21.15 7.13
N PHE A 27 -11.70 20.75 5.90
CA PHE A 27 -11.37 21.65 4.79
C PHE A 27 -12.43 21.56 3.70
N GLY A 28 -12.94 22.72 3.28
CA GLY A 28 -13.94 22.83 2.23
C GLY A 28 -15.33 22.36 2.67
N GLU A 29 -16.26 22.38 1.71
CA GLU A 29 -17.62 21.89 1.89
C GLU A 29 -17.78 20.50 1.27
N CYS A 30 -18.39 19.59 2.00
CA CYS A 30 -18.76 18.28 1.48
C CYS A 30 -19.99 18.44 0.54
N LYS A 31 -19.73 18.61 -0.75
CA LYS A 31 -20.80 18.63 -1.77
C LYS A 31 -20.97 17.22 -2.33
N VAL A 32 -22.08 16.62 -1.98
CA VAL A 32 -22.49 15.37 -2.60
C VAL A 32 -23.15 15.71 -3.94
N PRO A 33 -22.66 15.18 -5.07
CA PRO A 33 -23.28 15.40 -6.36
C PRO A 33 -24.69 14.80 -6.39
N ASP A 34 -25.55 15.31 -7.26
CA ASP A 34 -26.92 14.87 -7.47
C ASP A 34 -27.05 13.67 -8.43
N PHE A 35 -25.93 13.12 -8.85
CA PHE A 35 -25.82 11.93 -9.69
C PHE A 35 -25.14 10.78 -8.95
N GLU A 36 -25.46 9.55 -9.35
CA GLU A 36 -24.81 8.36 -8.83
C GLU A 36 -23.33 8.31 -9.26
N ILE A 37 -22.44 8.20 -8.29
CA ILE A 37 -21.00 8.07 -8.54
C ILE A 37 -20.70 6.58 -8.73
N PRO A 38 -20.22 6.15 -9.92
CA PRO A 38 -19.85 4.76 -10.14
C PRO A 38 -18.70 4.34 -9.23
N TYR A 39 -18.65 3.07 -8.90
CA TYR A 39 -17.53 2.52 -8.15
C TYR A 39 -16.24 2.57 -8.98
N HIS A 40 -15.08 2.75 -8.34
CA HIS A 40 -13.81 2.97 -9.05
C HIS A 40 -13.42 1.79 -9.96
N VAL A 41 -13.76 0.56 -9.59
CA VAL A 41 -13.50 -0.62 -10.44
C VAL A 41 -14.34 -0.56 -11.70
N ASP A 42 -15.64 -0.22 -11.59
CA ASP A 42 -16.55 -0.11 -12.74
C ASP A 42 -16.06 0.96 -13.74
N ILE A 43 -15.51 2.06 -13.21
CA ILE A 43 -14.87 3.09 -14.04
C ILE A 43 -13.64 2.51 -14.77
N MET A 44 -12.75 1.81 -14.06
CA MET A 44 -11.57 1.22 -14.66
C MET A 44 -11.92 0.17 -15.73
N GLU A 45 -12.95 -0.66 -15.48
CA GLU A 45 -13.45 -1.64 -16.44
C GLU A 45 -14.03 -0.97 -17.68
N SER A 46 -14.77 0.13 -17.53
CA SER A 46 -15.32 0.87 -18.68
C SER A 46 -14.24 1.41 -19.64
N PHE A 47 -13.03 1.62 -19.13
CA PHE A 47 -11.85 1.99 -19.91
C PHE A 47 -10.98 0.79 -20.33
N ASN A 48 -11.41 -0.44 -20.08
CA ASN A 48 -10.57 -1.65 -20.20
C ASN A 48 -9.21 -1.51 -19.49
N GLY A 49 -9.21 -0.80 -18.37
CA GLY A 49 -8.00 -0.39 -17.65
C GLY A 49 -7.62 -1.29 -16.49
N ILE A 50 -8.38 -2.33 -16.18
CA ILE A 50 -8.10 -3.28 -15.11
C ILE A 50 -8.43 -4.71 -15.56
N ASP A 51 -7.62 -5.68 -15.14
CA ASP A 51 -7.88 -7.11 -15.34
C ASP A 51 -7.64 -7.86 -14.02
N LEU A 52 -8.72 -8.16 -13.35
CA LEU A 52 -8.71 -8.89 -12.07
C LEU A 52 -8.60 -10.40 -12.31
N ASP A 53 -9.20 -10.91 -13.39
CA ASP A 53 -9.23 -12.32 -13.69
C ASP A 53 -7.85 -12.86 -14.09
N ALA A 54 -7.15 -12.15 -14.97
CA ALA A 54 -5.78 -12.52 -15.34
C ALA A 54 -4.84 -12.44 -14.14
N ALA A 55 -4.95 -11.38 -13.32
CA ALA A 55 -4.14 -11.24 -12.13
C ALA A 55 -4.43 -12.36 -11.11
N GLY A 56 -5.71 -12.71 -10.92
CA GLY A 56 -6.13 -13.81 -10.05
C GLY A 56 -5.54 -15.15 -10.46
N ARG A 57 -5.48 -15.44 -11.77
CA ARG A 57 -4.86 -16.68 -12.29
C ARG A 57 -3.35 -16.75 -12.09
N VAL A 58 -2.67 -15.61 -12.08
CA VAL A 58 -1.20 -15.57 -12.01
C VAL A 58 -0.71 -15.43 -10.56
N SER A 59 -1.37 -14.61 -9.77
CA SER A 59 -0.87 -14.19 -8.44
C SER A 59 -1.84 -14.48 -7.29
N GLY A 60 -3.05 -14.93 -7.59
CA GLY A 60 -4.10 -15.18 -6.60
C GLY A 60 -5.05 -14.00 -6.42
N SER A 61 -6.03 -14.16 -5.51
CA SER A 61 -7.03 -13.13 -5.24
C SER A 61 -6.41 -11.89 -4.57
N GLY A 62 -6.96 -10.72 -4.88
CA GLY A 62 -6.49 -9.45 -4.33
C GLY A 62 -5.41 -8.75 -5.16
N PHE A 63 -4.92 -9.39 -6.24
CA PHE A 63 -4.03 -8.77 -7.21
C PHE A 63 -4.81 -8.23 -8.41
N TYR A 64 -4.20 -7.28 -9.12
CA TYR A 64 -4.79 -6.65 -10.30
C TYR A 64 -3.71 -6.30 -11.33
N TYR A 65 -4.09 -6.29 -12.60
CA TYR A 65 -3.33 -5.63 -13.66
C TYR A 65 -4.01 -4.30 -13.98
N LEU A 66 -3.22 -3.24 -14.03
CA LEU A 66 -3.65 -1.96 -14.61
C LEU A 66 -3.16 -1.89 -16.04
N LEU A 67 -4.03 -1.43 -16.95
CA LEU A 67 -3.79 -1.44 -18.38
C LEU A 67 -4.01 -0.06 -19.00
N GLY A 68 -3.37 0.19 -20.11
CA GLY A 68 -3.61 1.37 -20.93
C GLY A 68 -3.48 2.69 -20.18
N ASP A 69 -4.48 3.54 -20.34
CA ASP A 69 -4.48 4.88 -19.74
C ASP A 69 -4.69 4.88 -18.24
N ILE A 70 -5.34 3.85 -17.67
CA ILE A 70 -5.45 3.69 -16.22
C ILE A 70 -4.08 3.41 -15.60
N ALA A 71 -3.26 2.55 -16.22
CA ALA A 71 -1.89 2.32 -15.76
C ALA A 71 -1.04 3.60 -15.85
N ARG A 72 -1.17 4.36 -16.93
CA ARG A 72 -0.50 5.65 -17.09
C ARG A 72 -0.93 6.69 -16.05
N LEU A 73 -2.21 6.73 -15.73
CA LEU A 73 -2.75 7.62 -14.69
C LEU A 73 -2.19 7.25 -13.31
N HIS A 74 -2.12 5.96 -13.01
CA HIS A 74 -1.52 5.45 -11.76
C HIS A 74 -0.05 5.93 -11.63
N GLU A 75 0.76 5.73 -12.67
CA GLU A 75 2.15 6.18 -12.68
C GLU A 75 2.28 7.71 -12.60
N ALA A 76 1.36 8.44 -13.21
CA ALA A 76 1.35 9.90 -13.15
C ALA A 76 1.09 10.40 -11.72
N VAL A 77 0.19 9.76 -10.97
CA VAL A 77 -0.08 10.09 -9.56
C VAL A 77 1.14 9.81 -8.69
N LEU A 78 1.81 8.67 -8.88
CA LEU A 78 3.05 8.34 -8.16
C LEU A 78 4.17 9.34 -8.48
N ALA A 79 4.33 9.69 -9.76
CA ALA A 79 5.30 10.70 -10.19
C ALA A 79 5.01 12.07 -9.56
N TYR A 80 3.75 12.49 -9.56
CA TYR A 80 3.34 13.74 -8.92
C TYR A 80 3.69 13.76 -7.42
N GLY A 81 3.35 12.69 -6.69
CA GLY A 81 3.66 12.57 -5.26
C GLY A 81 5.16 12.67 -5.00
N ARG A 82 5.97 11.95 -5.78
CA ARG A 82 7.44 12.01 -5.70
C ARG A 82 7.95 13.44 -5.93
N ASP A 83 7.54 14.07 -7.01
CA ASP A 83 8.03 15.38 -7.40
C ASP A 83 7.57 16.47 -6.41
N PHE A 84 6.36 16.33 -5.86
CA PHE A 84 5.86 17.19 -4.79
C PHE A 84 6.73 17.09 -3.54
N MET A 85 7.10 15.88 -3.12
CA MET A 85 7.95 15.69 -1.93
C MET A 85 9.38 16.20 -2.17
N ILE A 86 9.94 16.01 -3.35
CA ILE A 86 11.23 16.62 -3.73
C ILE A 86 11.15 18.15 -3.64
N GLY A 87 10.07 18.74 -4.14
CA GLY A 87 9.82 20.18 -4.04
C GLY A 87 9.68 20.70 -2.61
N LYS A 88 9.34 19.82 -1.65
CA LYS A 88 9.32 20.11 -0.21
C LYS A 88 10.69 19.93 0.48
N GLY A 89 11.74 19.57 -0.26
CA GLY A 89 13.09 19.42 0.26
C GLY A 89 13.45 18.00 0.70
N PHE A 90 12.61 17.01 0.43
CA PHE A 90 12.93 15.59 0.69
C PHE A 90 13.89 15.05 -0.37
N THR A 91 14.82 14.20 0.05
CA THR A 91 15.71 13.50 -0.87
C THR A 91 15.05 12.24 -1.37
N TYR A 92 14.87 12.11 -2.69
CA TYR A 92 14.38 10.87 -3.29
C TYR A 92 15.48 9.81 -3.25
N CYS A 93 15.14 8.62 -2.76
CA CYS A 93 16.05 7.49 -2.65
C CYS A 93 15.41 6.24 -3.25
N ILE A 94 16.17 5.50 -4.03
CA ILE A 94 15.81 4.16 -4.49
C ILE A 94 16.64 3.18 -3.66
N PRO A 95 16.05 2.49 -2.67
CA PRO A 95 16.77 1.53 -1.86
C PRO A 95 17.02 0.24 -2.64
N PRO A 96 18.02 -0.57 -2.22
CA PRO A 96 18.15 -1.93 -2.71
C PRO A 96 16.86 -2.72 -2.44
N PHE A 97 16.42 -3.53 -3.40
CA PHE A 97 15.23 -4.37 -3.23
C PHE A 97 15.52 -5.69 -2.50
N MET A 98 16.79 -5.97 -2.17
CA MET A 98 17.20 -7.08 -1.31
C MET A 98 18.02 -6.54 -0.14
N ILE A 99 17.73 -7.04 1.05
CA ILE A 99 18.45 -6.71 2.28
C ILE A 99 18.97 -8.01 2.93
N HIS A 100 20.02 -7.89 3.73
CA HIS A 100 20.51 -9.03 4.51
C HIS A 100 19.49 -9.46 5.57
N GLY A 101 19.40 -10.78 5.81
CA GLY A 101 18.45 -11.35 6.78
C GLY A 101 18.61 -10.79 8.19
N ASN A 102 19.82 -10.56 8.64
CA ASN A 102 20.10 -9.99 9.96
C ASN A 102 19.53 -8.57 10.16
N VAL A 103 19.33 -7.82 9.06
CA VAL A 103 18.69 -6.50 9.14
C VAL A 103 17.19 -6.63 9.36
N VAL A 104 16.56 -7.68 8.80
CA VAL A 104 15.15 -7.98 9.00
C VAL A 104 14.90 -8.50 10.42
N ASP A 105 15.76 -9.38 10.91
CA ASP A 105 15.63 -9.99 12.24
C ASP A 105 15.73 -8.95 13.36
N ASP A 106 16.52 -7.90 13.17
CA ASP A 106 16.65 -6.80 14.12
C ASP A 106 15.36 -5.98 14.32
N HIS A 107 14.39 -6.11 13.41
CA HIS A 107 13.12 -5.38 13.46
C HIS A 107 11.93 -6.21 13.99
N ARG A 108 12.06 -7.51 14.17
CA ARG A 108 10.95 -8.41 14.50
C ARG A 108 11.07 -9.23 15.77
N GLY A 109 12.15 -9.05 16.53
CA GLY A 109 12.40 -9.91 17.69
C GLY A 109 12.78 -11.34 17.25
N SER A 110 12.77 -12.29 18.15
CA SER A 110 13.32 -13.63 17.98
C SER A 110 12.57 -14.57 17.02
N GLU A 111 11.55 -14.10 16.30
CA GLU A 111 10.89 -14.92 15.29
C GLU A 111 11.33 -14.47 13.87
N PRO A 112 12.03 -15.33 13.11
CA PRO A 112 12.40 -14.99 11.74
C PRO A 112 11.15 -14.98 10.86
N ALA A 113 10.73 -13.79 10.45
CA ALA A 113 9.66 -13.63 9.47
C ALA A 113 10.21 -13.56 8.03
N VAL A 114 11.31 -14.23 7.80
CA VAL A 114 11.83 -14.46 6.45
C VAL A 114 11.11 -15.70 5.92
N TYR A 115 10.32 -15.55 4.87
CA TYR A 115 9.90 -16.69 4.07
C TYR A 115 11.17 -17.31 3.46
N ILE A 116 11.67 -18.34 4.09
CA ILE A 116 12.69 -19.21 3.49
C ILE A 116 11.88 -20.18 2.63
N PRO A 117 11.96 -20.08 1.30
CA PRO A 117 11.30 -21.06 0.46
C PRO A 117 11.87 -22.44 0.86
N ALA A 118 10.99 -23.39 1.14
CA ALA A 118 11.39 -24.75 1.39
C ALA A 118 12.34 -25.16 0.26
N LYS A 119 13.48 -25.75 0.62
CA LYS A 119 14.40 -26.28 -0.40
C LYS A 119 13.57 -27.18 -1.31
N PRO A 120 13.64 -27.00 -2.63
CA PRO A 120 12.95 -27.93 -3.52
C PRO A 120 13.41 -29.33 -3.14
N ASP A 121 12.45 -30.18 -2.78
CA ASP A 121 12.74 -31.58 -2.54
C ASP A 121 13.52 -32.09 -3.75
N LYS A 122 14.68 -32.67 -3.46
CA LYS A 122 15.51 -33.26 -4.50
C LYS A 122 14.61 -34.23 -5.26
N CYS A 123 14.34 -33.94 -6.52
CA CYS A 123 13.76 -34.91 -7.42
C CYS A 123 14.61 -36.17 -7.29
N HIS A 124 14.08 -37.19 -6.65
CA HIS A 124 14.66 -38.50 -6.72
C HIS A 124 14.48 -39.04 -8.16
N PRO A 125 15.48 -39.67 -8.74
CA PRO A 125 15.44 -40.18 -10.10
C PRO A 125 14.40 -41.26 -10.30
#